data_2f791614fcd88573939d82c5e0a9df60
#
_entry.id   2f791614fcd88573939d82c5e0a9df60
#
_cell.length_a   1.000
_cell.length_b   1.000
_cell.length_c   1.000
_cell.angle_alpha   90.00
_cell.angle_beta   90.00
_cell.angle_gamma   90.00
#
_symmetry.space_group_name_H-M   'P 1'
#
loop_
_entity.id
_entity.type
_entity.pdbx_description
1 polymer ?
#
loop_
_entity_poly.entity_id
_entity_poly.type
_entity_poly.pdbx_seq_one_letter_code
_entity_poly.pdbx_strand_id
1 'polypeptide(L)'
;MITVELARSLRDAGLRWHPATGDRFVIDKPGVDDDVYTVSEMTVERHDYPSGTVLGFNGTTEWALDSVEASESLWLPREDQLRELLGPAFVSLAKGFVVTATIGGSVREFRHDDAAVAYGDALLAYVTAALA
;
A
#
# COMPACT_ATOMS: atom_id res chain seq x y z
N MET A 1 -7.84 -6.54 -5.34
CA MET A 1 -6.55 -6.14 -4.68
C MET A 1 -5.70 -5.42 -5.71
N ILE A 2 -4.99 -4.38 -5.30
CA ILE A 2 -4.12 -3.65 -6.25
C ILE A 2 -2.97 -4.55 -6.75
N THR A 3 -2.40 -4.16 -7.89
CA THR A 3 -1.25 -4.87 -8.45
C THR A 3 0.04 -4.45 -7.71
N VAL A 4 1.06 -5.30 -7.81
CA VAL A 4 2.39 -4.98 -7.25
C VAL A 4 2.97 -3.75 -7.96
N GLU A 5 2.77 -3.63 -9.27
CA GLU A 5 3.23 -2.47 -10.06
C GLU A 5 2.60 -1.17 -9.57
N LEU A 6 1.29 -1.18 -9.32
CA LEU A 6 0.59 0.00 -8.81
C LEU A 6 1.08 0.35 -7.40
N ALA A 7 1.29 -0.65 -6.55
CA ALA A 7 1.83 -0.44 -5.21
C ALA A 7 3.23 0.19 -5.25
N ARG A 8 4.09 -0.25 -6.18
CA ARG A 8 5.40 0.36 -6.38
C ARG A 8 5.29 1.81 -6.83
N SER A 9 4.37 2.09 -7.74
CA SER A 9 4.14 3.46 -8.23
C SER A 9 3.67 4.37 -7.10
N LEU A 10 2.79 3.89 -6.23
CA LEU A 10 2.32 4.64 -5.06
C LEU A 10 3.47 4.92 -4.09
N ARG A 11 4.30 3.93 -3.79
CA ARG A 11 5.49 4.09 -2.95
C ARG A 11 6.44 5.12 -3.55
N ASP A 12 6.73 4.99 -4.82
CA ASP A 12 7.69 5.87 -5.51
C ASP A 12 7.15 7.31 -5.62
N ALA A 13 5.84 7.46 -5.65
CA ALA A 13 5.19 8.77 -5.62
C ALA A 13 5.18 9.41 -4.22
N GLY A 14 5.52 8.65 -3.18
CA GLY A 14 5.64 9.18 -1.83
C GLY A 14 4.69 8.59 -0.78
N LEU A 15 3.85 7.61 -1.15
CA LEU A 15 2.99 6.95 -0.18
C LEU A 15 3.84 6.19 0.83
N ARG A 16 3.64 6.47 2.10
CA ARG A 16 4.37 5.83 3.19
C ARG A 16 3.49 4.82 3.92
N TRP A 17 4.10 3.70 4.28
CA TRP A 17 3.43 2.65 5.03
C TRP A 17 3.83 2.72 6.50
N HIS A 18 2.82 2.74 7.36
CA HIS A 18 2.96 2.57 8.80
C HIS A 18 2.28 1.25 9.15
N PRO A 19 3.04 0.15 9.30
CA PRO A 19 2.45 -1.18 9.48
C PRO A 19 1.48 -1.25 10.65
N ALA A 20 0.32 -1.84 10.39
CA ALA A 20 -0.72 -2.07 11.37
C ALA A 20 -1.36 -3.44 11.14
N THR A 21 -1.95 -4.00 12.18
CA THR A 21 -2.64 -5.30 12.10
C THR A 21 -3.67 -5.30 10.97
N GLY A 22 -3.63 -6.32 10.14
CA GLY A 22 -4.53 -6.48 9.00
C GLY A 22 -4.00 -5.92 7.69
N ASP A 23 -2.89 -5.20 7.71
CA ASP A 23 -2.28 -4.69 6.49
C ASP A 23 -1.67 -5.83 5.68
N ARG A 24 -1.73 -5.70 4.35
CA ARG A 24 -1.15 -6.66 3.41
C ARG A 24 0.10 -6.09 2.78
N PHE A 25 1.05 -6.96 2.53
CA PHE A 25 2.30 -6.56 1.89
C PHE A 25 2.93 -7.74 1.15
N VAL A 26 3.85 -7.42 0.25
CA VAL A 26 4.75 -8.39 -0.36
C VAL A 26 6.19 -8.01 -0.02
N ILE A 27 7.10 -8.99 -0.12
CA ILE A 27 8.53 -8.72 0.02
C ILE A 27 9.05 -8.34 -1.36
N ASP A 28 9.43 -7.07 -1.51
CA ASP A 28 9.92 -6.52 -2.78
C ASP A 28 11.42 -6.65 -2.86
N LYS A 29 11.87 -7.88 -3.09
CA LYS A 29 13.28 -8.25 -3.12
C LYS A 29 13.54 -9.21 -4.27
N PRO A 30 14.63 -9.05 -5.04
CA PRO A 30 14.97 -9.99 -6.12
C PRO A 30 15.08 -11.43 -5.63
N GLY A 31 14.48 -12.36 -6.36
CA GLY A 31 14.52 -13.78 -6.05
C GLY A 31 13.53 -14.24 -4.99
N VAL A 32 12.67 -13.35 -4.51
CA VAL A 32 11.58 -13.69 -3.58
C VAL A 32 10.26 -13.67 -4.36
N ASP A 33 9.41 -14.68 -4.10
CA ASP A 33 8.09 -14.75 -4.73
C ASP A 33 7.19 -13.61 -4.24
N ASP A 34 6.22 -13.22 -5.08
CA ASP A 34 5.24 -12.17 -4.75
C ASP A 34 4.11 -12.72 -3.86
N ASP A 35 4.44 -13.52 -2.86
CA ASP A 35 3.48 -13.98 -1.88
C ASP A 35 2.98 -12.82 -1.02
N VAL A 36 1.67 -12.81 -0.79
CA VAL A 36 1.03 -11.77 0.02
C VAL A 36 1.00 -12.19 1.48
N TYR A 37 1.52 -11.33 2.33
CA TYR A 37 1.52 -11.52 3.78
C TYR A 37 0.56 -10.53 4.44
N THR A 38 0.04 -10.90 5.59
CA THR A 38 -0.82 -10.04 6.41
C THR A 38 -0.17 -9.80 7.76
N VAL A 39 -0.10 -8.54 8.16
CA VAL A 39 0.41 -8.17 9.48
C VAL A 39 -0.56 -8.61 10.56
N SER A 40 -0.04 -9.27 11.61
CA SER A 40 -0.83 -9.59 12.80
C SER A 40 0.05 -9.43 14.04
N GLU A 41 -0.59 -9.28 15.19
CA GLU A 41 0.12 -9.14 16.47
C GLU A 41 0.94 -10.37 16.83
N MET A 42 0.55 -11.53 16.30
CA MET A 42 1.19 -12.81 16.63
C MET A 42 2.28 -13.22 15.65
N THR A 43 2.30 -12.67 14.45
CA THR A 43 3.17 -13.15 13.38
C THR A 43 4.19 -12.12 12.90
N VAL A 44 3.95 -10.83 13.13
CA VAL A 44 4.85 -9.76 12.69
C VAL A 44 5.05 -8.77 13.81
N GLU A 45 6.31 -8.48 14.13
CA GLU A 45 6.70 -7.43 15.06
C GLU A 45 7.52 -6.39 14.31
N ARG A 46 7.35 -5.13 14.70
CA ARG A 46 8.16 -4.05 14.17
C ARG A 46 9.34 -3.79 15.11
N HIS A 47 10.53 -3.83 14.56
CA HIS A 47 11.76 -3.58 15.29
C HIS A 47 12.50 -2.41 14.66
N ASP A 48 12.73 -1.36 15.44
CA ASP A 48 13.45 -0.17 14.99
C ASP A 48 14.90 -0.24 15.46
N TYR A 49 15.83 -0.17 14.53
CA TYR A 49 17.26 -0.20 14.77
C TYR A 49 17.94 1.02 14.12
N PRO A 50 19.18 1.34 14.53
CA PRO A 50 19.92 2.43 13.89
C PRO A 50 20.10 2.25 12.37
N SER A 51 20.09 1.01 11.89
CA SER A 51 20.21 0.68 10.46
C SER A 51 18.90 0.68 9.73
N GLY A 52 17.75 0.88 10.42
CA GLY A 52 16.42 0.86 9.81
C GLY A 52 15.41 0.10 10.66
N THR A 53 14.22 -0.03 10.11
CA THR A 53 13.12 -0.78 10.73
C THR A 53 13.07 -2.18 10.14
N VAL A 54 12.98 -3.19 11.00
CA VAL A 54 12.88 -4.60 10.62
C VAL A 54 11.52 -5.14 11.05
N LEU A 55 10.88 -5.95 10.20
CA LEU A 55 9.65 -6.67 10.52
C LEU A 55 10.01 -8.10 10.91
N GLY A 56 9.73 -8.48 12.15
CA GLY A 56 9.92 -9.83 12.64
C GLY A 56 8.64 -10.64 12.54
N PHE A 57 8.77 -11.88 12.07
CA PHE A 57 7.65 -12.80 11.95
C PHE A 57 7.64 -13.79 13.12
N ASN A 58 6.45 -14.15 13.59
CA ASN A 58 6.27 -15.11 14.70
C ASN A 58 6.96 -14.68 16.02
N GLY A 59 7.14 -13.36 16.21
CA GLY A 59 7.74 -12.83 17.43
C GLY A 59 9.23 -13.14 17.58
N THR A 60 9.89 -13.53 16.51
CA THR A 60 11.33 -13.84 16.54
C THR A 60 12.07 -13.18 15.38
N THR A 61 13.29 -12.73 15.67
CA THR A 61 14.23 -12.21 14.67
C THR A 61 15.48 -13.09 14.54
N GLU A 62 15.44 -14.29 15.11
CA GLU A 62 16.59 -15.19 15.13
C GLU A 62 16.93 -15.75 13.75
N TRP A 63 15.93 -15.86 12.88
CA TRP A 63 16.08 -16.45 11.57
C TRP A 63 16.00 -15.38 10.48
N ALA A 64 16.92 -15.40 9.55
CA ALA A 64 16.92 -14.45 8.43
C ALA A 64 15.65 -14.53 7.57
N LEU A 65 14.96 -15.68 7.58
CA LEU A 65 13.70 -15.87 6.88
C LEU A 65 12.50 -15.30 7.64
N ASP A 66 12.64 -15.03 8.93
CA ASP A 66 11.57 -14.57 9.80
C ASP A 66 11.57 -13.05 9.99
N SER A 67 12.52 -12.35 9.37
CA SER A 67 12.58 -10.90 9.45
C SER A 67 12.98 -10.29 8.12
N VAL A 68 12.40 -9.13 7.83
CA VAL A 68 12.72 -8.33 6.65
C VAL A 68 12.80 -6.87 7.05
N GLU A 69 13.61 -6.09 6.34
CA GLU A 69 13.60 -4.65 6.54
C GLU A 69 12.30 -4.05 5.99
N ALA A 70 11.78 -3.02 6.65
CA ALA A 70 10.57 -2.36 6.20
C ALA A 70 10.73 -1.78 4.79
N SER A 71 11.95 -1.36 4.42
CA SER A 71 12.24 -0.86 3.08
C SER A 71 12.14 -1.93 1.98
N GLU A 72 12.24 -3.21 2.35
CA GLU A 72 12.08 -4.34 1.44
C GLU A 72 10.63 -4.83 1.36
N SER A 73 9.76 -4.29 2.19
CA SER A 73 8.34 -4.63 2.22
C SER A 73 7.54 -3.61 1.43
N LEU A 74 6.69 -4.10 0.56
CA LEU A 74 5.84 -3.27 -0.28
C LEU A 74 4.40 -3.41 0.18
N TRP A 75 3.84 -2.32 0.70
CA TRP A 75 2.46 -2.29 1.17
C TRP A 75 1.49 -2.45 0.00
N LEU A 76 0.51 -3.33 0.17
CA LEU A 76 -0.62 -3.47 -0.73
C LEU A 76 -1.86 -2.92 -0.03
N PRO A 77 -2.14 -1.62 -0.11
CA PRO A 77 -3.31 -1.04 0.55
C PRO A 77 -4.59 -1.71 0.08
N ARG A 78 -5.51 -1.96 1.03
CA ARG A 78 -6.84 -2.47 0.71
C ARG A 78 -7.71 -1.36 0.12
N GLU A 79 -8.80 -1.76 -0.52
CA GLU A 79 -9.78 -0.83 -1.08
C GLU A 79 -10.23 0.22 -0.05
N ASP A 80 -10.57 -0.22 1.16
CA ASP A 80 -11.00 0.67 2.23
C ASP A 80 -9.91 1.67 2.64
N GLN A 81 -8.66 1.22 2.68
CA GLN A 81 -7.53 2.08 3.02
C GLN A 81 -7.24 3.10 1.91
N LEU A 82 -7.33 2.70 0.66
CA LEU A 82 -7.15 3.59 -0.48
C LEU A 82 -8.19 4.71 -0.49
N ARG A 83 -9.45 4.37 -0.23
CA ARG A 83 -10.52 5.35 -0.10
C ARG A 83 -10.26 6.31 1.07
N GLU A 84 -9.85 5.78 2.21
CA GLU A 84 -9.54 6.59 3.37
C GLU A 84 -8.37 7.55 3.11
N LEU A 85 -7.35 7.10 2.41
CA LEU A 85 -6.20 7.92 2.04
C LEU A 85 -6.56 9.04 1.06
N LEU A 86 -7.54 8.82 0.18
CA LEU A 86 -8.07 9.89 -0.67
C LEU A 86 -8.76 10.99 0.17
N GLY A 87 -9.38 10.57 1.29
CA GLY A 87 -10.03 11.51 2.20
C GLY A 87 -11.02 12.44 1.49
N PRO A 88 -10.90 13.76 1.70
CA PRO A 88 -11.82 14.74 1.09
C PRO A 88 -11.76 14.79 -0.44
N ALA A 89 -10.70 14.28 -1.05
CA ALA A 89 -10.59 14.24 -2.51
C ALA A 89 -11.55 13.22 -3.14
N PHE A 90 -11.93 12.18 -2.38
CA PHE A 90 -12.88 11.18 -2.85
C PHE A 90 -14.28 11.81 -3.04
N VAL A 91 -14.88 11.58 -4.21
CA VAL A 91 -16.23 12.07 -4.51
C VAL A 91 -17.23 10.92 -4.52
N SER A 92 -16.98 9.88 -5.31
CA SER A 92 -17.92 8.77 -5.43
C SER A 92 -17.30 7.51 -6.02
N LEU A 93 -17.92 6.37 -5.71
CA LEU A 93 -17.73 5.12 -6.42
C LEU A 93 -19.03 4.77 -7.11
N ALA A 94 -19.02 4.68 -8.43
CA ALA A 94 -20.19 4.37 -9.22
C ALA A 94 -20.13 2.96 -9.79
N LYS A 95 -21.27 2.49 -10.29
CA LYS A 95 -21.39 1.18 -10.92
C LYS A 95 -20.35 1.02 -12.04
N GLY A 96 -19.76 -0.16 -12.14
CA GLY A 96 -18.66 -0.41 -13.08
C GLY A 96 -17.31 -0.01 -12.51
N PHE A 97 -17.23 0.19 -11.19
CA PHE A 97 -16.00 0.57 -10.46
C PHE A 97 -15.38 1.86 -11.00
N VAL A 98 -16.23 2.89 -11.13
CA VAL A 98 -15.79 4.24 -11.51
C VAL A 98 -15.59 5.05 -10.24
N VAL A 99 -14.33 5.32 -9.90
CA VAL A 99 -13.96 6.19 -8.79
C VAL A 99 -13.81 7.61 -9.31
N THR A 100 -14.57 8.53 -8.72
CA THR A 100 -14.46 9.96 -9.01
C THR A 100 -13.74 10.64 -7.86
N ALA A 101 -12.74 11.44 -8.17
CA ALA A 101 -11.96 12.16 -7.19
C ALA A 101 -11.58 13.55 -7.71
N THR A 102 -11.34 14.47 -6.79
CA THR A 102 -10.87 15.81 -7.10
C THR A 102 -9.34 15.81 -7.05
N ILE A 103 -8.70 16.05 -8.19
CA ILE A 103 -7.25 16.02 -8.33
C ILE A 103 -6.79 17.40 -8.81
N GLY A 104 -6.01 18.10 -7.98
CA GLY A 104 -5.48 19.41 -8.35
C GLY A 104 -6.57 20.43 -8.71
N GLY A 105 -7.73 20.35 -8.05
CA GLY A 105 -8.86 21.25 -8.31
C GLY A 105 -9.78 20.82 -9.44
N SER A 106 -9.50 19.70 -10.09
CA SER A 106 -10.34 19.17 -11.19
C SER A 106 -10.91 17.81 -10.82
N VAL A 107 -12.17 17.58 -11.18
CA VAL A 107 -12.84 16.29 -10.95
C VAL A 107 -12.42 15.35 -12.07
N ARG A 108 -11.93 14.15 -11.68
CA ARG A 108 -11.49 13.12 -12.63
C ARG A 108 -12.11 11.78 -12.28
N GLU A 109 -12.29 10.95 -13.29
CA GLU A 109 -12.81 9.59 -13.12
C GLU A 109 -11.71 8.57 -13.39
N PHE A 110 -11.70 7.50 -12.58
CA PHE A 110 -10.77 6.39 -12.69
C PHE A 110 -11.59 5.10 -12.74
N ARG A 111 -11.41 4.33 -13.79
CA ARG A 111 -12.21 3.14 -14.06
C ARG A 111 -11.32 1.91 -14.22
N HIS A 112 -11.73 0.82 -13.60
CA HIS A 112 -11.07 -0.47 -13.74
C HIS A 112 -12.04 -1.59 -13.40
N ASP A 113 -11.71 -2.81 -13.82
CA ASP A 113 -12.50 -4.00 -13.48
C ASP A 113 -12.37 -4.41 -12.01
N ASP A 114 -11.34 -3.94 -11.33
CA ASP A 114 -11.12 -4.12 -9.90
C ASP A 114 -11.23 -2.76 -9.22
N ALA A 115 -12.14 -2.66 -8.24
CA ALA A 115 -12.37 -1.40 -7.53
C ALA A 115 -11.11 -0.91 -6.80
N ALA A 116 -10.32 -1.81 -6.21
CA ALA A 116 -9.09 -1.42 -5.53
C ALA A 116 -8.10 -0.78 -6.49
N VAL A 117 -8.01 -1.27 -7.72
CA VAL A 117 -7.15 -0.65 -8.75
C VAL A 117 -7.67 0.72 -9.14
N ALA A 118 -8.98 0.89 -9.32
CA ALA A 118 -9.57 2.20 -9.61
C ALA A 118 -9.27 3.21 -8.50
N TYR A 119 -9.41 2.82 -7.23
CA TYR A 119 -9.03 3.66 -6.09
C TYR A 119 -7.53 3.95 -6.09
N GLY A 120 -6.71 2.94 -6.36
CA GLY A 120 -5.25 3.08 -6.39
C GLY A 120 -4.79 4.05 -7.47
N ASP A 121 -5.40 3.99 -8.65
CA ASP A 121 -5.12 4.92 -9.75
C ASP A 121 -5.48 6.35 -9.35
N ALA A 122 -6.63 6.55 -8.71
CA ALA A 122 -7.05 7.84 -8.20
C ALA A 122 -6.07 8.37 -7.13
N LEU A 123 -5.68 7.52 -6.21
CA LEU A 123 -4.73 7.89 -5.16
C LEU A 123 -3.36 8.25 -5.74
N LEU A 124 -2.88 7.50 -6.73
CA LEU A 124 -1.62 7.80 -7.39
C LEU A 124 -1.64 9.18 -8.04
N ALA A 125 -2.72 9.51 -8.73
CA ALA A 125 -2.91 10.84 -9.32
C ALA A 125 -2.95 11.93 -8.24
N TYR A 126 -3.65 11.67 -7.14
CA TYR A 126 -3.75 12.60 -6.01
C TYR A 126 -2.39 12.87 -5.36
N VAL A 127 -1.65 11.82 -5.02
CA VAL A 127 -0.34 11.92 -4.37
C VAL A 127 0.65 12.61 -5.31
N THR A 128 0.65 12.25 -6.59
CA THR A 128 1.53 12.86 -7.58
C THR A 128 1.27 14.36 -7.71
N ALA A 129 0.00 14.77 -7.75
CA ALA A 129 -0.38 16.18 -7.83
C ALA A 129 -0.01 16.95 -6.55
N ALA A 130 -0.18 16.32 -5.39
CA ALA A 130 0.11 16.96 -4.10
C ALA A 130 1.60 17.19 -3.87
N LEU A 131 2.46 16.35 -4.45
CA LEU A 131 3.91 16.42 -4.28
C LEU A 131 4.64 17.05 -5.47
N ALA A 132 3.88 17.48 -6.46
CA ALA A 132 4.44 18.14 -7.63
C ALA A 132 4.92 19.56 -7.32
#